data_68d720bbbd8b483ad7f59f8be79b7391
#
_entry.id   68d720bbbd8b483ad7f59f8be79b7391
#
_cell.length_a   1.000
_cell.length_b   1.000
_cell.length_c   1.000
_cell.angle_alpha   90.00
_cell.angle_beta   90.00
_cell.angle_gamma   90.00
#
_symmetry.space_group_name_H-M   'P 1'
#
loop_
_entity.id
_entity.type
_entity.pdbx_description
1 polymer ?
#
loop_
_entity_poly.entity_id
_entity_poly.type
_entity_poly.pdbx_seq_one_letter_code
_entity_poly.pdbx_strand_id
1 'polypeptide(L)'
;METNHFLVLQTDFGLKDGAVSAMHGVAHLVAPHVAVSDLTHEIPPYDIWAASYRLYQTIKYWPKGTTFVSVVDPGVGSNRKSIAVKTKSGHFIITPDNGSLTQDRKSVV
;
A
#
# COMPACT_ATOMS: atom_id res chain seq x y z
N MET A 1 -1.94 -14.80 -21.67
CA MET A 1 -2.24 -13.51 -21.13
C MET A 1 -1.37 -13.14 -19.95
N GLU A 2 -0.83 -12.00 -19.98
CA GLU A 2 0.05 -11.53 -18.91
C GLU A 2 -0.72 -11.20 -17.66
N THR A 3 -0.23 -11.67 -16.53
CA THR A 3 -0.74 -11.23 -15.26
C THR A 3 0.08 -10.04 -14.81
N ASN A 4 -0.59 -9.04 -14.26
CA ASN A 4 0.09 -7.87 -13.75
C ASN A 4 0.68 -8.20 -12.37
N HIS A 5 1.99 -8.06 -12.23
CA HIS A 5 2.70 -8.39 -10.99
C HIS A 5 3.37 -7.15 -10.39
N PHE A 6 2.69 -6.03 -10.42
CA PHE A 6 3.20 -4.80 -9.81
C PHE A 6 2.74 -4.71 -8.35
N LEU A 7 3.69 -4.35 -7.50
CA LEU A 7 3.44 -4.12 -6.07
C LEU A 7 3.98 -2.74 -5.72
N VAL A 8 3.13 -1.89 -5.19
CA VAL A 8 3.51 -0.52 -4.83
C VAL A 8 3.40 -0.35 -3.33
N LEU A 9 4.47 0.14 -2.70
CA LEU A 9 4.55 0.26 -1.24
C LEU A 9 4.44 1.71 -0.80
N GLN A 10 3.74 1.92 0.29
CA GLN A 10 3.61 3.22 0.93
C GLN A 10 3.70 3.05 2.44
N THR A 11 4.54 3.87 3.09
CA THR A 11 4.70 3.80 4.54
C THR A 11 4.98 5.18 5.11
N ASP A 12 5.05 5.25 6.44
CA ASP A 12 5.55 6.42 7.17
C ASP A 12 6.91 6.13 7.80
N PHE A 13 7.62 5.12 7.30
CA PHE A 13 8.88 4.67 7.90
C PHE A 13 10.05 5.60 7.62
N GLY A 14 10.00 6.38 6.53
CA GLY A 14 11.17 7.10 6.05
C GLY A 14 12.18 6.15 5.39
N LEU A 15 13.31 6.69 5.02
CA LEU A 15 14.35 5.93 4.32
C LEU A 15 15.67 5.88 5.09
N LYS A 16 15.67 6.31 6.35
CA LYS A 16 16.92 6.40 7.12
C LYS A 16 17.48 5.06 7.57
N ASP A 17 16.61 4.08 7.72
CA ASP A 17 17.04 2.75 8.14
C ASP A 17 16.66 1.72 7.08
N GLY A 18 16.80 0.45 7.43
CA GLY A 18 16.60 -0.64 6.47
C GLY A 18 15.18 -1.15 6.34
N ALA A 19 14.18 -0.49 6.97
CA ALA A 19 12.83 -1.04 6.99
C ALA A 19 12.23 -1.20 5.60
N VAL A 20 12.38 -0.18 4.74
CA VAL A 20 11.88 -0.22 3.38
C VAL A 20 12.58 -1.29 2.57
N SER A 21 13.90 -1.39 2.70
CA SER A 21 14.66 -2.42 2.02
C SER A 21 14.19 -3.82 2.45
N ALA A 22 13.91 -3.99 3.73
CA ALA A 22 13.39 -5.26 4.24
C ALA A 22 12.04 -5.60 3.61
N MET A 23 11.17 -4.62 3.42
CA MET A 23 9.89 -4.84 2.75
C MET A 23 10.09 -5.33 1.32
N HIS A 24 11.00 -4.70 0.58
CA HIS A 24 11.33 -5.16 -0.77
C HIS A 24 11.84 -6.59 -0.77
N GLY A 25 12.73 -6.90 0.16
CA GLY A 25 13.30 -8.24 0.27
C GLY A 25 12.24 -9.30 0.55
N VAL A 26 11.35 -9.02 1.48
CA VAL A 26 10.27 -9.96 1.81
C VAL A 26 9.36 -10.17 0.60
N ALA A 27 9.04 -9.09 -0.13
CA ALA A 27 8.22 -9.21 -1.33
C ALA A 27 8.86 -10.15 -2.35
N HIS A 28 10.16 -10.03 -2.56
CA HIS A 28 10.87 -10.88 -3.51
C HIS A 28 11.05 -12.32 -3.01
N LEU A 29 11.12 -12.53 -1.70
CA LEU A 29 11.16 -13.89 -1.15
C LEU A 29 9.84 -14.62 -1.41
N VAL A 30 8.73 -13.90 -1.30
CA VAL A 30 7.40 -14.50 -1.49
C VAL A 30 7.05 -14.61 -2.96
N ALA A 31 7.37 -13.60 -3.75
CA ALA A 31 7.04 -13.54 -5.17
C ALA A 31 8.23 -13.02 -5.97
N PRO A 32 9.17 -13.91 -6.34
CA PRO A 32 10.43 -13.47 -6.96
C PRO A 32 10.27 -12.64 -8.23
N HIS A 33 9.16 -12.79 -8.93
CA HIS A 33 8.95 -12.09 -10.20
C HIS A 33 8.14 -10.80 -10.06
N VAL A 34 7.79 -10.41 -8.83
CA VAL A 34 7.03 -9.19 -8.63
C VAL A 34 7.92 -7.98 -8.89
N ALA A 35 7.36 -6.97 -9.54
CA ALA A 35 8.03 -5.69 -9.71
C ALA A 35 7.61 -4.76 -8.58
N VAL A 36 8.53 -4.42 -7.70
CA VAL A 36 8.23 -3.61 -6.51
C VAL A 36 8.60 -2.16 -6.79
N SER A 37 7.68 -1.28 -6.48
CA SER A 37 7.88 0.16 -6.61
C SER A 37 7.41 0.84 -5.33
N ASP A 38 7.86 2.06 -5.10
CA ASP A 38 7.49 2.81 -3.91
C ASP A 38 6.64 4.00 -4.31
N LEU A 39 5.48 4.14 -3.65
CA LEU A 39 4.68 5.35 -3.81
C LEU A 39 5.36 6.48 -3.03
N THR A 40 5.51 6.28 -1.73
CA THR A 40 6.26 7.17 -0.86
C THR A 40 6.48 6.49 0.48
N HIS A 41 7.55 6.88 1.18
CA HIS A 41 7.80 6.45 2.55
C HIS A 41 7.91 7.68 3.47
N GLU A 42 7.47 8.84 2.96
CA GLU A 42 7.53 10.10 3.66
C GLU A 42 6.16 10.59 4.13
N ILE A 43 5.21 9.68 4.29
CA ILE A 43 3.97 10.04 4.94
C ILE A 43 4.31 10.48 6.36
N PRO A 44 3.77 11.60 6.83
CA PRO A 44 4.00 12.00 8.22
C PRO A 44 3.60 10.87 9.16
N PRO A 45 4.38 10.60 10.22
CA PRO A 45 4.11 9.46 11.09
C PRO A 45 2.66 9.42 11.55
N TYR A 46 2.02 8.26 11.37
CA TYR A 46 0.66 7.98 11.81
C TYR A 46 -0.43 8.80 11.11
N ASP A 47 -0.08 9.49 10.02
CA ASP A 47 -1.05 10.34 9.33
C ASP A 47 -1.83 9.54 8.30
N ILE A 48 -2.91 8.91 8.75
CA ILE A 48 -3.72 8.05 7.87
C ILE A 48 -4.44 8.86 6.77
N TRP A 49 -4.71 10.14 6.99
CA TRP A 49 -5.33 10.97 5.97
C TRP A 49 -4.38 11.25 4.82
N ALA A 50 -3.12 11.54 5.13
CA ALA A 50 -2.11 11.73 4.10
C ALA A 50 -1.92 10.43 3.30
N ALA A 51 -1.89 9.29 3.98
CA ALA A 51 -1.77 8.00 3.31
C ALA A 51 -2.91 7.76 2.34
N SER A 52 -4.14 7.99 2.79
CA SER A 52 -5.33 7.81 1.95
C SER A 52 -5.30 8.74 0.75
N TYR A 53 -4.91 9.98 0.97
CA TYR A 53 -4.87 10.99 -0.09
C TYR A 53 -3.85 10.62 -1.17
N ARG A 54 -2.66 10.16 -0.76
CA ARG A 54 -1.64 9.74 -1.72
C ARG A 54 -2.08 8.55 -2.55
N LEU A 55 -2.73 7.58 -1.91
CA LEU A 55 -3.31 6.46 -2.65
C LEU A 55 -4.32 6.96 -3.68
N TYR A 56 -5.24 7.81 -3.24
CA TYR A 56 -6.28 8.32 -4.13
C TYR A 56 -5.69 9.06 -5.33
N GLN A 57 -4.65 9.85 -5.11
CA GLN A 57 -4.02 10.60 -6.20
C GLN A 57 -3.30 9.69 -7.20
N THR A 58 -2.78 8.55 -6.74
CA THR A 58 -1.78 7.80 -7.50
C THR A 58 -2.33 6.55 -8.16
N ILE A 59 -3.31 5.92 -7.53
CA ILE A 59 -3.76 4.58 -7.92
C ILE A 59 -4.19 4.50 -9.39
N LYS A 60 -4.82 5.54 -9.91
CA LYS A 60 -5.34 5.54 -11.27
C LYS A 60 -4.26 5.57 -12.35
N TYR A 61 -3.02 5.89 -11.97
CA TYR A 61 -1.91 5.91 -12.92
C TYR A 61 -1.24 4.55 -13.08
N TRP A 62 -1.66 3.58 -12.31
CA TRP A 62 -1.10 2.24 -12.35
C TRP A 62 -2.03 1.28 -13.09
N PRO A 63 -1.46 0.28 -13.77
CA PRO A 63 -2.28 -0.71 -14.48
C PRO A 63 -3.24 -1.44 -13.56
N LYS A 64 -4.35 -1.88 -14.11
CA LYS A 64 -5.27 -2.75 -13.37
C LYS A 64 -4.52 -3.98 -12.87
N GLY A 65 -4.90 -4.45 -11.70
CA GLY A 65 -4.25 -5.61 -11.09
C GLY A 65 -3.07 -5.24 -10.21
N THR A 66 -2.64 -3.97 -10.23
CA THR A 66 -1.57 -3.52 -9.32
C THR A 66 -2.05 -3.61 -7.88
N THR A 67 -1.17 -4.10 -7.00
CA THR A 67 -1.44 -4.18 -5.57
C THR A 67 -0.68 -3.08 -4.85
N PHE A 68 -1.40 -2.33 -4.04
CA PHE A 68 -0.83 -1.28 -3.20
C PHE A 68 -0.83 -1.74 -1.75
N VAL A 69 0.31 -1.68 -1.09
CA VAL A 69 0.44 -2.00 0.33
C VAL A 69 0.78 -0.72 1.06
N SER A 70 -0.12 -0.27 1.92
CA SER A 70 0.06 0.98 2.66
C SER A 70 0.14 0.66 4.14
N VAL A 71 1.27 0.99 4.75
CA VAL A 71 1.53 0.71 6.17
C VAL A 71 1.74 2.04 6.88
N VAL A 72 0.64 2.66 7.26
CA VAL A 72 0.61 3.89 8.04
C VAL A 72 -0.46 3.70 9.09
N ASP A 73 -0.07 3.42 10.33
CA ASP A 73 -1.03 3.04 11.35
C ASP A 73 -0.51 3.39 12.74
N PRO A 74 -1.19 4.29 13.45
CA PRO A 74 -0.81 4.59 14.84
C PRO A 74 -0.96 3.38 15.77
N GLY A 75 -1.69 2.35 15.34
CA GLY A 75 -1.88 1.13 16.12
C GLY A 75 -0.98 -0.02 15.73
N VAL A 76 0.12 0.23 15.02
CA VAL A 76 1.06 -0.82 14.63
C VAL A 76 1.48 -1.60 15.88
N GLY A 77 1.43 -2.93 15.79
CA GLY A 77 1.76 -3.81 16.91
C GLY A 77 0.58 -4.14 17.80
N SER A 78 -0.58 -3.55 17.58
CA SER A 78 -1.80 -3.90 18.28
C SER A 78 -2.51 -5.07 17.57
N ASN A 79 -3.69 -5.44 18.03
CA ASN A 79 -4.48 -6.50 17.42
C ASN A 79 -5.23 -6.04 16.17
N ARG A 80 -4.84 -4.94 15.58
CA ARG A 80 -5.52 -4.40 14.42
C ARG A 80 -5.30 -5.33 13.22
N LYS A 81 -6.39 -5.62 12.52
CA LYS A 81 -6.34 -6.49 11.34
C LYS A 81 -5.91 -5.71 10.12
N SER A 82 -5.32 -6.42 9.17
CA SER A 82 -5.13 -5.88 7.83
C SER A 82 -6.34 -6.21 6.97
N ILE A 83 -6.67 -5.31 6.07
CA ILE A 83 -7.74 -5.55 5.11
C ILE A 83 -7.19 -5.51 3.70
N ALA A 84 -7.79 -6.30 2.83
CA ALA A 84 -7.48 -6.32 1.42
C ALA A 84 -8.75 -5.95 0.66
N VAL A 85 -8.64 -4.94 -0.20
CA VAL A 85 -9.79 -4.37 -0.88
C VAL A 85 -9.50 -4.33 -2.38
N LYS A 86 -10.51 -4.67 -3.19
CA LYS A 86 -10.44 -4.47 -4.63
C LYS A 86 -11.25 -3.22 -4.98
N THR A 87 -10.63 -2.29 -5.67
CA THR A 87 -11.30 -1.05 -6.07
C THR A 87 -12.12 -1.28 -7.34
N LYS A 88 -13.03 -0.35 -7.62
CA LYS A 88 -13.81 -0.40 -8.86
C LYS A 88 -12.93 -0.30 -10.09
N SER A 89 -11.79 0.37 -9.96
CA SER A 89 -10.83 0.50 -11.06
C SER A 89 -10.02 -0.76 -11.32
N GLY A 90 -10.17 -1.80 -10.49
CA GLY A 90 -9.47 -3.06 -10.69
C GLY A 90 -8.12 -3.14 -10.01
N HIS A 91 -7.85 -2.27 -9.06
CA HIS A 91 -6.64 -2.30 -8.26
C HIS A 91 -6.91 -2.96 -6.92
N PHE A 92 -5.83 -3.35 -6.22
CA PHE A 92 -5.93 -3.96 -4.90
C PHE A 92 -5.20 -3.10 -3.88
N ILE A 93 -5.77 -2.97 -2.70
CA ILE A 93 -5.17 -2.22 -1.61
C ILE A 93 -5.12 -3.10 -0.38
N ILE A 94 -3.94 -3.20 0.23
CA ILE A 94 -3.75 -3.93 1.48
C ILE A 94 -3.25 -2.90 2.50
N THR A 95 -3.96 -2.77 3.60
CA THR A 95 -3.65 -1.76 4.61
C THR A 95 -4.21 -2.19 5.96
N PRO A 96 -3.68 -1.68 7.08
CA PRO A 96 -4.32 -1.89 8.37
C PRO A 96 -5.73 -1.30 8.37
N ASP A 97 -6.63 -1.90 9.13
CA ASP A 97 -8.01 -1.44 9.24
C ASP A 97 -8.07 -0.25 10.20
N ASN A 98 -7.70 0.92 9.72
CA ASN A 98 -7.53 2.12 10.53
C ASN A 98 -8.19 3.35 9.92
N GLY A 99 -9.02 3.18 8.88
CA GLY A 99 -9.67 4.30 8.23
C GLY A 99 -8.88 4.92 7.10
N SER A 100 -7.68 4.41 6.78
CA SER A 100 -6.87 5.00 5.69
C SER A 100 -7.51 4.86 4.31
N LEU A 101 -8.54 4.05 4.17
CA LEU A 101 -9.28 3.91 2.92
C LEU A 101 -10.53 4.79 2.84
N THR A 102 -10.69 5.72 3.77
CA THR A 102 -11.90 6.53 3.83
C THR A 102 -12.18 7.24 2.51
N GLN A 103 -11.16 7.81 1.88
CA GLN A 103 -11.34 8.53 0.62
C GLN A 103 -11.58 7.58 -0.55
N ASP A 104 -11.16 6.33 -0.44
CA ASP A 104 -11.27 5.36 -1.51
C ASP A 104 -12.52 4.50 -1.41
N ARG A 105 -13.30 4.66 -0.34
CA ARG A 105 -14.47 3.80 -0.12
C ARG A 105 -15.48 3.85 -1.25
N LYS A 106 -15.58 4.99 -1.92
CA LYS A 106 -16.48 5.11 -3.06
C LYS A 106 -16.06 4.26 -4.24
N SER A 107 -14.80 3.86 -4.28
CA SER A 107 -14.25 3.03 -5.35
C SER A 107 -14.19 1.56 -4.96
N VAL A 108 -14.57 1.22 -3.74
CA VAL A 108 -14.49 -0.14 -3.22
C VAL A 108 -15.64 -0.97 -3.77
N VAL A 109 -15.33 -2.19 -4.16
CA VAL A 109 -16.32 -3.13 -4.65
C VAL A 109 -17.05 -3.80 -3.48
#